data_ff7c110c569b8919a2bb12fe8ec68f79
#
_entry.id   ff7c110c569b8919a2bb12fe8ec68f79
#
_cell.length_a   1.000
_cell.length_b   1.000
_cell.length_c   1.000
_cell.angle_alpha   90.00
_cell.angle_beta   90.00
_cell.angle_gamma   90.00
#
_symmetry.space_group_name_H-M   'P 1'
#
loop_
_entity.id
_entity.type
_entity.pdbx_description
1 polymer ?
#
loop_
_entity_poly.entity_id
_entity_poly.type
_entity_poly.pdbx_seq_one_letter_code
_entity_poly.pdbx_strand_id
1 'polypeptide(L)'
;MKKAMRVLLAGFLACAALCGCGKETSGRTPVTLYEVAHSIFYAPQYAAIELGYFQEEGIDLTLVNGAGADKVMTAMLAGDADIGFMGSEASIYTYVQGAEDYAVNFAQLTQRAGNFLVARQPDPDFTWQKLKGSRV
;
A
#
# COMPACT_ATOMS: atom_id res chain seq x y z
N MET A 1 16.24 -49.71 32.14
CA MET A 1 16.55 -49.36 30.74
C MET A 1 15.40 -48.68 30.01
N LYS A 2 14.16 -49.21 29.97
CA LYS A 2 13.00 -48.62 29.22
C LYS A 2 12.56 -47.24 29.73
N LYS A 3 12.68 -46.94 31.03
CA LYS A 3 12.30 -45.61 31.61
C LYS A 3 13.31 -44.51 31.28
N ALA A 4 14.61 -44.81 31.30
CA ALA A 4 15.67 -43.88 30.95
C ALA A 4 15.66 -43.49 29.49
N MET A 5 15.33 -44.45 28.59
CA MET A 5 15.21 -44.19 27.14
C MET A 5 14.00 -43.32 26.79
N ARG A 6 12.90 -43.41 27.55
CA ARG A 6 11.72 -42.55 27.37
C ARG A 6 11.99 -41.09 27.81
N VAL A 7 12.78 -40.90 28.86
CA VAL A 7 13.15 -39.56 29.33
C VAL A 7 14.12 -38.89 28.36
N LEU A 8 15.08 -39.61 27.79
CA LEU A 8 15.98 -39.11 26.74
C LEU A 8 15.24 -38.75 25.45
N LEU A 9 14.27 -39.56 25.05
CA LEU A 9 13.46 -39.28 23.84
C LEU A 9 12.56 -38.05 24.03
N ALA A 10 11.98 -37.86 25.21
CA ALA A 10 11.16 -36.69 25.54
C ALA A 10 12.02 -35.40 25.60
N GLY A 11 13.24 -35.49 26.12
CA GLY A 11 14.18 -34.36 26.13
C GLY A 11 14.63 -33.93 24.75
N PHE A 12 14.84 -34.89 23.84
CA PHE A 12 15.23 -34.58 22.45
C PHE A 12 14.07 -33.94 21.65
N LEU A 13 12.83 -34.38 21.88
CA LEU A 13 11.66 -33.73 21.26
C LEU A 13 11.42 -32.31 21.79
N ALA A 14 11.68 -32.04 23.05
CA ALA A 14 11.52 -30.72 23.64
C ALA A 14 12.59 -29.72 23.11
N CYS A 15 13.82 -30.17 22.87
CA CYS A 15 14.87 -29.35 22.24
C CYS A 15 14.58 -29.03 20.77
N ALA A 16 13.97 -29.95 20.03
CA ALA A 16 13.60 -29.72 18.62
C ALA A 16 12.46 -28.69 18.46
N ALA A 17 11.59 -28.55 19.46
CA ALA A 17 10.50 -27.58 19.45
C ALA A 17 10.98 -26.13 19.75
N LEU A 18 12.18 -25.96 20.30
CA LEU A 18 12.77 -24.63 20.60
C LEU A 18 13.60 -24.05 19.43
N CYS A 19 13.88 -24.83 18.38
CA CYS A 19 14.38 -24.33 17.11
C CYS A 19 13.22 -23.76 16.28
N GLY A 20 12.37 -22.91 16.87
CA GLY A 20 11.41 -22.12 16.14
C GLY A 20 12.17 -21.25 15.16
N CYS A 21 11.82 -21.32 13.87
CA CYS A 21 12.26 -20.43 12.82
C CYS A 21 12.11 -18.98 13.30
N GLY A 22 13.17 -18.39 13.84
CA GLY A 22 13.27 -16.97 13.90
C GLY A 22 13.22 -16.50 12.46
N LYS A 23 12.15 -15.86 12.06
CA LYS A 23 12.11 -15.04 10.86
C LYS A 23 13.33 -14.13 11.01
N GLU A 24 14.34 -14.29 10.16
CA GLU A 24 15.43 -13.30 10.11
C GLU A 24 14.76 -11.98 9.83
N THR A 25 14.62 -11.15 10.84
CA THR A 25 14.28 -9.75 10.66
C THR A 25 15.48 -9.17 9.96
N SER A 26 15.32 -8.80 8.71
CA SER A 26 16.38 -8.28 7.82
C SER A 26 17.02 -6.98 8.34
N GLY A 27 16.76 -6.58 9.56
CA GLY A 27 17.20 -5.29 10.14
C GLY A 27 16.54 -4.08 9.45
N ARG A 28 15.68 -4.33 8.46
CA ARG A 28 14.92 -3.31 7.75
C ARG A 28 13.57 -3.04 8.42
N THR A 29 13.10 -1.82 8.27
CA THR A 29 11.78 -1.42 8.76
C THR A 29 10.71 -1.93 7.80
N PRO A 30 9.78 -2.78 8.23
CA PRO A 30 8.65 -3.18 7.39
C PRO A 30 7.73 -1.98 7.18
N VAL A 31 7.31 -1.75 5.94
CA VAL A 31 6.36 -0.69 5.57
C VAL A 31 5.34 -1.27 4.61
N THR A 32 4.06 -1.10 4.91
CA THR A 32 2.96 -1.48 4.02
C THR A 32 2.40 -0.25 3.33
N LEU A 33 2.54 -0.19 2.01
CA LEU A 33 2.03 0.88 1.17
C LEU A 33 0.83 0.38 0.36
N TYR A 34 -0.31 1.05 0.52
CA TYR A 34 -1.50 0.82 -0.29
C TYR A 34 -1.58 1.83 -1.42
N GLU A 35 -1.74 1.38 -2.65
CA GLU A 35 -2.00 2.21 -3.83
C GLU A 35 -3.45 2.08 -4.31
N VAL A 36 -3.99 3.13 -4.92
CA VAL A 36 -5.38 3.16 -5.43
C VAL A 36 -5.60 2.15 -6.55
N ALA A 37 -4.62 2.04 -7.45
CA ALA A 37 -4.65 1.15 -8.60
C ALA A 37 -3.24 0.95 -9.13
N HIS A 38 -2.99 -0.16 -9.82
CA HIS A 38 -1.74 -0.34 -10.55
C HIS A 38 -1.78 0.54 -11.81
N SER A 39 -0.90 1.53 -11.90
CA SER A 39 -0.97 2.54 -12.96
C SER A 39 0.42 2.97 -13.44
N ILE A 40 0.55 3.19 -14.75
CA ILE A 40 1.77 3.74 -15.35
C ILE A 40 2.15 5.13 -14.78
N PHE A 41 1.19 5.86 -14.23
CA PHE A 41 1.45 7.15 -13.57
C PHE A 41 2.28 7.00 -12.29
N TYR A 42 2.39 5.78 -11.76
CA TYR A 42 3.16 5.43 -10.57
C TYR A 42 4.50 4.77 -10.92
N ALA A 43 4.89 4.82 -12.19
CA ALA A 43 6.13 4.20 -12.69
C ALA A 43 7.38 4.55 -11.87
N PRO A 44 7.59 5.77 -11.35
CA PRO A 44 8.74 6.06 -10.48
C PRO A 44 8.75 5.22 -9.19
N GLN A 45 7.59 4.94 -8.60
CA GLN A 45 7.47 4.07 -7.43
C GLN A 45 7.86 2.63 -7.76
N TYR A 46 7.36 2.10 -8.88
CA TYR A 46 7.70 0.75 -9.31
C TYR A 46 9.16 0.61 -9.68
N ALA A 47 9.72 1.62 -10.34
CA ALA A 47 11.16 1.65 -10.63
C ALA A 47 11.99 1.65 -9.35
N ALA A 48 11.60 2.38 -8.32
CA ALA A 48 12.29 2.40 -7.03
C ALA A 48 12.21 1.03 -6.33
N ILE A 49 11.09 0.32 -6.46
CA ILE A 49 10.93 -1.04 -5.93
C ILE A 49 11.85 -2.01 -6.67
N GLU A 50 11.78 -2.04 -8.00
CA GLU A 50 12.53 -2.98 -8.85
C GLU A 50 14.06 -2.75 -8.79
N LEU A 51 14.48 -1.49 -8.63
CA LEU A 51 15.88 -1.12 -8.49
C LEU A 51 16.44 -1.29 -7.07
N GLY A 52 15.60 -1.66 -6.10
CA GLY A 52 16.04 -1.94 -4.74
C GLY A 52 16.27 -0.71 -3.86
N TYR A 53 15.82 0.48 -4.26
CA TYR A 53 16.07 1.73 -3.52
C TYR A 53 15.45 1.73 -2.12
N PHE A 54 14.31 1.09 -1.94
CA PHE A 54 13.71 0.95 -0.61
C PHE A 54 14.58 0.10 0.32
N GLN A 55 15.15 -0.98 -0.22
CA GLN A 55 16.04 -1.86 0.54
C GLN A 55 17.37 -1.16 0.90
N GLU A 56 17.89 -0.29 0.01
CA GLU A 56 19.07 0.54 0.28
C GLU A 56 18.83 1.52 1.42
N GLU A 57 17.60 2.05 1.52
CA GLU A 57 17.16 2.93 2.62
C GLU A 57 16.72 2.17 3.88
N GLY A 58 16.93 0.86 3.93
CA GLY A 58 16.58 0.06 5.10
C GLY A 58 15.07 -0.19 5.26
N ILE A 59 14.31 -0.15 4.18
CA ILE A 59 12.87 -0.38 4.15
C ILE A 59 12.58 -1.74 3.49
N ASP A 60 11.72 -2.53 4.15
CA ASP A 60 11.12 -3.75 3.58
C ASP A 60 9.68 -3.43 3.16
N LEU A 61 9.52 -3.01 1.90
CA LEU A 61 8.26 -2.49 1.38
C LEU A 61 7.34 -3.61 0.91
N THR A 62 6.11 -3.61 1.42
CA THR A 62 5.00 -4.40 0.89
C THR A 62 4.04 -3.48 0.15
N LEU A 63 3.87 -3.69 -1.15
CA LEU A 63 2.92 -2.93 -1.98
C LEU A 63 1.61 -3.69 -2.12
N VAL A 64 0.49 -3.02 -1.82
CA VAL A 64 -0.87 -3.57 -1.91
C VAL A 64 -1.74 -2.69 -2.79
N ASN A 65 -2.45 -3.31 -3.74
CA ASN A 65 -3.46 -2.60 -4.53
C ASN A 65 -4.79 -2.55 -3.76
N GLY A 66 -5.17 -1.38 -3.28
CA GLY A 66 -6.41 -1.16 -2.52
C GLY A 66 -7.66 -1.09 -3.39
N ALA A 67 -7.51 -0.93 -4.72
CA ALA A 67 -8.62 -0.83 -5.67
C ALA A 67 -9.63 0.29 -5.36
N GLY A 68 -9.13 1.46 -4.97
CA GLY A 68 -9.93 2.66 -4.71
C GLY A 68 -9.38 3.51 -3.56
N ALA A 69 -9.52 4.83 -3.65
CA ALA A 69 -9.01 5.75 -2.62
C ALA A 69 -9.73 5.59 -1.28
N ASP A 70 -11.01 5.26 -1.31
CA ASP A 70 -11.84 4.95 -0.15
C ASP A 70 -11.29 3.74 0.62
N LYS A 71 -10.89 2.69 -0.09
CA LYS A 71 -10.32 1.48 0.52
C LYS A 71 -8.91 1.71 1.04
N VAL A 72 -8.09 2.48 0.32
CA VAL A 72 -6.77 2.88 0.80
C VAL A 72 -6.89 3.67 2.10
N MET A 73 -7.79 4.66 2.16
CA MET A 73 -8.02 5.43 3.38
C MET A 73 -8.54 4.54 4.51
N THR A 74 -9.46 3.62 4.22
CA THR A 74 -9.96 2.66 5.23
C THR A 74 -8.82 1.81 5.80
N ALA A 75 -7.93 1.30 4.96
CA ALA A 75 -6.78 0.50 5.39
C ALA A 75 -5.83 1.31 6.29
N MET A 76 -5.59 2.58 5.97
CA MET A 76 -4.78 3.48 6.81
C MET A 76 -5.42 3.71 8.17
N LEU A 77 -6.72 4.05 8.21
CA LEU A 77 -7.44 4.29 9.47
C LEU A 77 -7.60 3.01 10.32
N ALA A 78 -7.59 1.85 9.70
CA ALA A 78 -7.61 0.56 10.39
C ALA A 78 -6.23 0.11 10.90
N GLY A 79 -5.14 0.76 10.47
CA GLY A 79 -3.77 0.36 10.79
C GLY A 79 -3.22 -0.78 9.92
N ASP A 80 -3.91 -1.13 8.82
CA ASP A 80 -3.47 -2.16 7.87
C ASP A 80 -2.45 -1.60 6.86
N ALA A 81 -2.36 -0.28 6.73
CA ALA A 81 -1.43 0.43 5.87
C ALA A 81 -0.69 1.53 6.64
N ASP A 82 0.63 1.58 6.49
CA ASP A 82 1.47 2.65 7.02
C ASP A 82 1.42 3.88 6.12
N ILE A 83 1.33 3.66 4.80
CA ILE A 83 1.31 4.70 3.79
C ILE A 83 0.18 4.43 2.80
N GLY A 84 -0.61 5.48 2.49
CA GLY A 84 -1.61 5.46 1.43
C GLY A 84 -1.16 6.32 0.25
N PHE A 85 -1.06 5.73 -0.93
CA PHE A 85 -0.82 6.45 -2.16
C PHE A 85 -2.13 6.67 -2.91
N MET A 86 -2.70 7.85 -2.76
CA MET A 86 -4.04 8.23 -3.24
C MET A 86 -4.12 9.73 -3.49
N GLY A 87 -5.23 10.20 -4.04
CA GLY A 87 -5.50 11.62 -4.16
C GLY A 87 -5.68 12.28 -2.79
N SER A 88 -5.20 13.51 -2.67
CA SER A 88 -5.27 14.30 -1.41
C SER A 88 -6.70 14.60 -0.97
N GLU A 89 -7.67 14.53 -1.87
CA GLU A 89 -9.09 14.70 -1.55
C GLU A 89 -9.59 13.71 -0.50
N ALA A 90 -9.06 12.48 -0.47
CA ALA A 90 -9.46 11.48 0.52
C ALA A 90 -9.10 11.91 1.95
N SER A 91 -7.93 12.52 2.16
CA SER A 91 -7.52 13.05 3.46
C SER A 91 -8.37 14.26 3.86
N ILE A 92 -8.71 15.13 2.89
CA ILE A 92 -9.57 16.29 3.12
C ILE A 92 -10.97 15.85 3.57
N TYR A 93 -11.57 14.86 2.88
CA TYR A 93 -12.90 14.35 3.24
C TYR A 93 -12.91 13.74 4.65
N THR A 94 -11.90 12.95 4.98
CA THR A 94 -11.79 12.32 6.31
C THR A 94 -11.70 13.38 7.41
N TYR A 95 -10.87 14.39 7.22
CA TYR A 95 -10.75 15.52 8.15
C TYR A 95 -12.06 16.31 8.32
N VAL A 96 -12.72 16.65 7.19
CA VAL A 96 -13.98 17.43 7.21
C VAL A 96 -15.12 16.64 7.86
N GLN A 97 -15.09 15.32 7.79
CA GLN A 97 -16.07 14.46 8.46
C GLN A 97 -15.83 14.34 9.98
N GLY A 98 -14.81 15.01 10.52
CA GLY A 98 -14.55 15.08 11.95
C GLY A 98 -13.86 13.83 12.51
N ALA A 99 -13.12 13.08 11.70
CA ALA A 99 -12.30 11.99 12.19
C ALA A 99 -11.27 12.53 13.20
N GLU A 100 -11.16 11.89 14.36
CA GLU A 100 -10.14 12.23 15.36
C GLU A 100 -8.73 11.86 14.88
N ASP A 101 -8.64 10.74 14.15
CA ASP A 101 -7.44 10.30 13.47
C ASP A 101 -7.61 10.50 11.96
N TYR A 102 -6.66 11.16 11.32
CA TYR A 102 -6.73 11.51 9.91
C TYR A 102 -5.36 11.43 9.23
N ALA A 103 -5.38 11.14 7.93
CA ALA A 103 -4.17 11.05 7.14
C ALA A 103 -3.52 12.41 6.91
N VAL A 104 -2.20 12.48 7.04
CA VAL A 104 -1.38 13.65 6.76
C VAL A 104 -0.65 13.46 5.43
N ASN A 105 -0.84 14.39 4.49
CA ASN A 105 -0.10 14.37 3.23
C ASN A 105 1.33 14.86 3.46
N PHE A 106 2.33 14.06 3.12
CA PHE A 106 3.74 14.38 3.33
C PHE A 106 4.56 14.44 2.03
N ALA A 107 4.09 13.82 0.95
CA ALA A 107 4.80 13.79 -0.33
C ALA A 107 3.83 13.78 -1.52
N GLN A 108 4.31 14.25 -2.65
CA GLN A 108 3.59 14.23 -3.92
C GLN A 108 4.44 13.53 -4.98
N LEU A 109 3.97 12.39 -5.50
CA LEU A 109 4.66 11.64 -6.54
C LEU A 109 4.31 12.17 -7.95
N THR A 110 3.03 12.49 -8.18
CA THR A 110 2.55 12.98 -9.47
C THR A 110 2.19 14.46 -9.40
N GLN A 111 2.72 15.26 -10.30
CA GLN A 111 2.45 16.71 -10.35
C GLN A 111 1.29 17.08 -11.28
N ARG A 112 0.82 16.14 -12.10
CA ARG A 112 -0.27 16.37 -13.06
C ARG A 112 -1.26 15.23 -12.97
N ALA A 113 -2.56 15.57 -13.02
CA ALA A 113 -3.62 14.59 -13.07
C ALA A 113 -3.54 13.78 -14.38
N GLY A 114 -3.70 12.47 -14.28
CA GLY A 114 -3.78 11.56 -15.41
C GLY A 114 -5.21 11.36 -15.93
N ASN A 115 -6.11 12.28 -15.66
CA ASN A 115 -7.51 12.20 -16.07
C ASN A 115 -7.72 12.92 -17.40
N PHE A 116 -8.31 12.23 -18.36
CA PHE A 116 -8.58 12.75 -19.69
C PHE A 116 -10.05 12.52 -20.05
N LEU A 117 -10.67 13.54 -20.64
CA LEU A 117 -11.96 13.38 -21.27
C LEU A 117 -11.73 12.89 -22.72
N VAL A 118 -12.26 11.72 -23.03
CA VAL A 118 -12.06 11.09 -24.34
C VAL A 118 -13.40 10.92 -25.03
N ALA A 119 -13.50 11.44 -26.25
CA ALA A 119 -14.67 11.23 -27.12
C ALA A 119 -14.42 10.11 -28.12
N ARG A 120 -15.50 9.45 -28.58
CA ARG A 120 -15.41 8.39 -29.62
C ARG A 120 -15.08 8.94 -31.01
N GLN A 121 -15.40 10.20 -31.23
CA GLN A 121 -15.16 10.90 -32.50
C GLN A 121 -14.51 12.26 -32.17
N PRO A 122 -13.63 12.77 -33.05
CA PRO A 122 -13.10 14.12 -32.91
C PRO A 122 -14.23 15.15 -32.91
N ASP A 123 -14.20 16.12 -32.04
CA ASP A 123 -15.07 17.29 -32.01
C ASP A 123 -14.19 18.55 -31.99
N PRO A 124 -13.84 19.14 -33.16
CA PRO A 124 -12.99 20.31 -33.23
C PRO A 124 -13.62 21.56 -32.61
N ASP A 125 -14.93 21.58 -32.47
CA ASP A 125 -15.69 22.69 -31.87
C ASP A 125 -16.11 22.35 -30.42
N PHE A 126 -15.37 21.46 -29.72
CA PHE A 126 -15.68 21.07 -28.36
C PHE A 126 -15.73 22.25 -27.40
N THR A 127 -16.79 22.30 -26.61
CA THR A 127 -16.94 23.20 -25.46
C THR A 127 -17.47 22.44 -24.27
N TRP A 128 -17.13 22.88 -23.07
CA TRP A 128 -17.61 22.25 -21.82
C TRP A 128 -19.15 22.28 -21.71
N GLN A 129 -19.79 23.27 -22.31
CA GLN A 129 -21.24 23.41 -22.31
C GLN A 129 -21.94 22.23 -23.02
N LYS A 130 -21.29 21.64 -24.01
CA LYS A 130 -21.83 20.45 -24.72
C LYS A 130 -21.97 19.24 -23.83
N LEU A 131 -21.29 19.19 -22.68
CA LEU A 131 -21.42 18.10 -21.73
C LEU A 131 -22.63 18.22 -20.81
N LYS A 132 -23.33 19.36 -20.82
CA LYS A 132 -24.50 19.56 -19.96
C LYS A 132 -25.57 18.52 -20.26
N GLY A 133 -25.91 17.70 -19.25
CA GLY A 133 -26.89 16.61 -19.38
C GLY A 133 -26.34 15.31 -19.98
N SER A 134 -25.05 15.25 -20.34
CA SER A 134 -24.39 14.01 -20.78
C SER A 134 -23.97 13.16 -19.56
N ARG A 135 -23.82 11.86 -19.77
CA ARG A 135 -23.07 10.99 -18.87
C ARG A 135 -21.60 11.01 -19.29
N VAL A 136 -20.75 11.35 -18.37
CA VAL A 136 -19.29 11.38 -18.53
C VAL A 136 -18.67 10.36 -17.60
#